data_c9f57a630f6effed30cb3b328963df5e
#
_entry.id   c9f57a630f6effed30cb3b328963df5e
#
_cell.length_a   1.000
_cell.length_b   1.000
_cell.length_c   1.000
_cell.angle_alpha   90.00
_cell.angle_beta   90.00
_cell.angle_gamma   90.00
#
_symmetry.space_group_name_H-M   'P 1'
#
loop_
_entity.id
_entity.type
_entity.pdbx_description
1 polymer ?
#
loop_
_entity_poly.entity_id
_entity_poly.type
_entity_poly.pdbx_seq_one_letter_code
_entity_poly.pdbx_strand_id
1 'polypeptide(L)'
;RYVTSSVLSSGRWAKIRIASSGVFQLTDALIRKAGFSDISKIHVYGYGGNLQNEILNEEDLVAHDDLKEVPLCKINGKILFYGQGSVSWSTDDASRRTRNPYSDYGYYFITQNEIEPQTVDSATFINSFYPSADDYHSLYEVDGYSWYHGGRNLFDKEEITTGNSKKIILDNTAKAKSGKLSVNVSAGSNSSVQIMLNDSILGTLDISLGSYDNGNEASNTYSIKKVSDKDTVIIKALSGGPIRLDYISMAWDTPVAAPNIVNGTFSYPEYVSNIPNQNHHGDKQADMVIIIPTSGKLLEQAERLKNFHESHDSLSVNIVKADELYNEFSSGTPDANAYRKYLKMLYDRASTKAETPKYLLLFGDCVWDNRMLTA
;
A
#
# COMPACT_ATOMS: atom_id res chain seq x y z
N ARG A 1 -1.87 -2.74 25.56
CA ARG A 1 -2.12 -2.08 24.29
C ARG A 1 -1.06 -2.41 23.25
N TYR A 2 0.22 -2.32 23.60
CA TYR A 2 1.35 -2.65 22.73
C TYR A 2 2.03 -3.93 23.18
N VAL A 3 2.46 -4.78 22.23
CA VAL A 3 3.33 -5.91 22.55
C VAL A 3 4.69 -5.38 23.03
N THR A 4 5.38 -6.14 23.87
CA THR A 4 6.68 -5.75 24.46
C THR A 4 7.87 -6.28 23.65
N SER A 5 7.61 -7.08 22.64
CA SER A 5 8.61 -7.65 21.75
C SER A 5 7.96 -8.00 20.42
N SER A 6 8.60 -7.66 19.31
CA SER A 6 8.15 -8.04 17.98
C SER A 6 8.34 -9.53 17.72
N VAL A 7 7.49 -10.10 16.89
CA VAL A 7 7.68 -11.48 16.37
C VAL A 7 9.00 -11.62 15.60
N LEU A 8 9.52 -10.53 15.05
CA LEU A 8 10.79 -10.50 14.32
C LEU A 8 12.03 -10.54 15.23
N SER A 9 11.85 -10.52 16.56
CA SER A 9 12.96 -10.50 17.53
C SER A 9 13.78 -11.79 17.55
N SER A 10 13.24 -12.89 17.04
CA SER A 10 13.91 -14.19 17.00
C SER A 10 13.47 -15.00 15.80
N GLY A 11 14.18 -16.09 15.52
CA GLY A 11 13.89 -16.96 14.39
C GLY A 11 14.56 -16.48 13.10
N ARG A 12 14.23 -17.15 12.01
CA ARG A 12 14.72 -16.85 10.67
C ARG A 12 13.58 -16.34 9.81
N TRP A 13 13.74 -15.16 9.22
CA TRP A 13 12.69 -14.48 8.49
C TRP A 13 13.10 -14.11 7.07
N ALA A 14 12.15 -14.22 6.14
CA ALA A 14 12.28 -13.68 4.81
C ALA A 14 11.10 -12.77 4.49
N LYS A 15 11.39 -11.66 3.83
CA LYS A 15 10.41 -10.69 3.34
C LYS A 15 10.00 -11.07 1.92
N ILE A 16 8.69 -11.07 1.67
CA ILE A 16 8.07 -11.32 0.37
C ILE A 16 7.15 -10.15 0.00
N ARG A 17 6.82 -10.01 -1.28
CA ARG A 17 5.93 -8.95 -1.76
C ARG A 17 4.91 -9.44 -2.77
N ILE A 18 3.82 -8.71 -2.88
CA ILE A 18 2.73 -8.91 -3.82
C ILE A 18 2.35 -7.58 -4.48
N ALA A 19 1.99 -7.60 -5.77
CA ALA A 19 1.68 -6.40 -6.54
C ALA A 19 0.20 -5.97 -6.45
N SER A 20 -0.71 -6.87 -6.08
CA SER A 20 -2.16 -6.61 -6.00
C SER A 20 -2.79 -7.42 -4.88
N SER A 21 -3.99 -7.03 -4.45
CA SER A 21 -4.78 -7.85 -3.53
C SER A 21 -5.27 -9.12 -4.23
N GLY A 22 -5.34 -10.23 -3.50
CA GLY A 22 -5.84 -11.49 -4.01
C GLY A 22 -5.31 -12.72 -3.28
N VAL A 23 -5.65 -13.89 -3.82
CA VAL A 23 -5.15 -15.17 -3.33
C VAL A 23 -3.80 -15.49 -3.95
N PHE A 24 -2.84 -15.84 -3.12
CA PHE A 24 -1.48 -16.21 -3.51
C PHE A 24 -1.13 -17.62 -3.04
N GLN A 25 -0.32 -18.31 -3.84
CA GLN A 25 0.17 -19.65 -3.53
C GLN A 25 1.63 -19.61 -3.14
N LEU A 26 1.97 -20.23 -2.00
CA LEU A 26 3.35 -20.51 -1.62
C LEU A 26 3.89 -21.67 -2.48
N THR A 27 5.16 -21.59 -2.88
CA THR A 27 5.84 -22.60 -3.69
C THR A 27 7.13 -23.08 -3.05
N ASP A 28 7.54 -24.31 -3.34
CA ASP A 28 8.84 -24.84 -2.91
C ASP A 28 10.01 -23.99 -3.43
N ALA A 29 9.90 -23.44 -4.63
CA ALA A 29 10.92 -22.55 -5.20
C ALA A 29 11.13 -21.29 -4.35
N LEU A 30 10.04 -20.63 -3.92
CA LEU A 30 10.08 -19.48 -3.02
C LEU A 30 10.72 -19.85 -1.68
N ILE A 31 10.28 -20.95 -1.09
CA ILE A 31 10.73 -21.40 0.24
C ILE A 31 12.23 -21.70 0.22
N ARG A 32 12.71 -22.42 -0.79
CA ARG A 32 14.14 -22.72 -0.96
C ARG A 32 14.98 -21.48 -1.19
N LYS A 33 14.48 -20.51 -1.99
CA LYS A 33 15.15 -19.23 -2.22
C LYS A 33 15.30 -18.44 -0.91
N ALA A 34 14.30 -18.51 -0.04
CA ALA A 34 14.35 -17.93 1.30
C ALA A 34 15.23 -18.72 2.28
N GLY A 35 15.71 -19.90 1.88
CA GLY A 35 16.57 -20.80 2.65
C GLY A 35 15.81 -21.66 3.65
N PHE A 36 14.53 -21.90 3.43
CA PHE A 36 13.71 -22.87 4.18
C PHE A 36 13.65 -24.21 3.45
N SER A 37 13.27 -25.25 4.16
CA SER A 37 13.31 -26.63 3.66
C SER A 37 11.96 -27.32 3.60
N ASP A 38 11.00 -26.91 4.42
CA ASP A 38 9.70 -27.54 4.57
C ASP A 38 8.55 -26.52 4.42
N ILE A 39 7.89 -26.56 3.26
CA ILE A 39 6.76 -25.69 2.94
C ILE A 39 5.56 -25.92 3.88
N SER A 40 5.42 -27.13 4.44
CA SER A 40 4.30 -27.45 5.34
C SER A 40 4.41 -26.75 6.69
N LYS A 41 5.61 -26.30 7.05
CA LYS A 41 5.97 -25.62 8.31
C LYS A 41 6.13 -24.11 8.14
N ILE A 42 5.77 -23.57 6.98
CA ILE A 42 5.86 -22.14 6.70
C ILE A 42 4.67 -21.39 7.31
N HIS A 43 5.00 -20.35 8.04
CA HIS A 43 4.06 -19.35 8.55
C HIS A 43 4.18 -18.07 7.74
N VAL A 44 3.06 -17.37 7.51
CA VAL A 44 3.00 -16.06 6.87
C VAL A 44 2.53 -15.03 7.90
N TYR A 45 3.23 -13.90 7.99
CA TYR A 45 2.90 -12.80 8.89
C TYR A 45 2.77 -11.48 8.13
N GLY A 46 1.88 -10.62 8.57
CA GLY A 46 1.71 -9.28 8.02
C GLY A 46 0.25 -8.93 7.72
N TYR A 47 0.06 -7.73 7.20
CA TYR A 47 -1.25 -7.21 6.81
C TYR A 47 -1.23 -6.44 5.48
N GLY A 48 -0.12 -6.51 4.74
CA GLY A 48 -0.02 -6.05 3.36
C GLY A 48 0.25 -4.56 3.17
N GLY A 49 -0.18 -4.04 2.03
CA GLY A 49 0.26 -2.76 1.48
C GLY A 49 -0.77 -1.64 1.46
N ASN A 50 -1.94 -1.82 2.04
CA ASN A 50 -2.91 -0.73 2.14
C ASN A 50 -2.31 0.45 2.93
N LEU A 51 -2.58 1.67 2.47
CA LEU A 51 -2.14 2.88 3.16
C LEU A 51 -2.64 2.88 4.61
N GLN A 52 -1.74 3.12 5.54
CA GLN A 52 -2.06 3.21 6.95
C GLN A 52 -2.87 4.47 7.25
N ASN A 53 -3.75 4.39 8.25
CA ASN A 53 -4.56 5.53 8.69
C ASN A 53 -3.67 6.67 9.19
N GLU A 54 -3.90 7.87 8.71
CA GLU A 54 -3.21 9.07 9.20
C GLU A 54 -3.71 9.49 10.60
N ILE A 55 -4.96 9.16 10.92
CA ILE A 55 -5.52 9.35 12.27
C ILE A 55 -5.29 8.06 13.05
N LEU A 56 -4.39 8.12 14.04
CA LEU A 56 -4.05 6.97 14.88
C LEU A 56 -5.13 6.76 15.95
N ASN A 57 -6.17 6.03 15.62
CA ASN A 57 -7.17 5.60 16.57
C ASN A 57 -6.77 4.31 17.31
N GLU A 58 -7.40 4.02 18.42
CA GLU A 58 -7.05 2.87 19.27
C GLU A 58 -7.29 1.53 18.58
N GLU A 59 -8.37 1.41 17.84
CA GLU A 59 -8.73 0.18 17.12
C GLU A 59 -7.66 -0.17 16.09
N ASP A 60 -7.21 0.80 15.28
CA ASP A 60 -6.15 0.60 14.29
C ASP A 60 -4.80 0.27 14.95
N LEU A 61 -4.47 0.96 16.06
CA LEU A 61 -3.23 0.71 16.80
C LEU A 61 -3.19 -0.70 17.41
N VAL A 62 -4.32 -1.25 17.85
CA VAL A 62 -4.42 -2.63 18.36
C VAL A 62 -4.40 -3.64 17.21
N ALA A 63 -5.10 -3.33 16.11
CA ALA A 63 -5.17 -4.23 14.95
C ALA A 63 -3.80 -4.41 14.27
N HIS A 64 -3.00 -3.35 14.22
CA HIS A 64 -1.72 -3.27 13.50
C HIS A 64 -0.55 -2.91 14.43
N ASP A 65 -0.56 -3.39 15.67
CA ASP A 65 0.52 -3.15 16.63
C ASP A 65 1.82 -3.80 16.14
N ASP A 66 1.79 -5.14 15.99
CA ASP A 66 2.89 -5.93 15.40
C ASP A 66 2.32 -6.81 14.29
N LEU A 67 3.20 -7.52 13.59
CA LEU A 67 2.82 -8.49 12.57
C LEU A 67 1.98 -9.62 13.17
N LYS A 68 0.89 -9.95 12.51
CA LYS A 68 0.02 -11.07 12.88
C LYS A 68 0.14 -12.21 11.88
N GLU A 69 -0.01 -13.43 12.37
CA GLU A 69 -0.03 -14.60 11.50
C GLU A 69 -1.26 -14.57 10.60
N VAL A 70 -1.04 -14.82 9.32
CA VAL A 70 -2.09 -14.89 8.30
C VAL A 70 -2.53 -16.35 8.18
N PRO A 71 -3.83 -16.67 8.35
CA PRO A 71 -4.33 -18.02 8.18
C PRO A 71 -4.10 -18.54 6.76
N LEU A 72 -3.59 -19.78 6.65
CA LEU A 72 -3.38 -20.46 5.39
C LEU A 72 -4.54 -21.41 5.08
N CYS A 73 -4.80 -21.64 3.79
CA CYS A 73 -5.68 -22.69 3.33
C CYS A 73 -4.87 -23.75 2.58
N LYS A 74 -4.86 -24.98 3.10
CA LYS A 74 -4.21 -26.13 2.46
C LYS A 74 -5.29 -26.91 1.69
N ILE A 75 -5.25 -26.86 0.37
CA ILE A 75 -6.28 -27.49 -0.48
C ILE A 75 -5.67 -27.99 -1.80
N ASN A 76 -5.99 -29.25 -2.14
CA ASN A 76 -5.59 -29.89 -3.41
C ASN A 76 -4.08 -29.70 -3.72
N GLY A 77 -3.22 -29.93 -2.73
CA GLY A 77 -1.76 -29.79 -2.86
C GLY A 77 -1.25 -28.35 -2.91
N LYS A 78 -2.11 -27.35 -2.77
CA LYS A 78 -1.76 -25.92 -2.70
C LYS A 78 -1.77 -25.43 -1.25
N ILE A 79 -0.91 -24.45 -0.97
CA ILE A 79 -0.90 -23.68 0.27
C ILE A 79 -1.15 -22.23 -0.12
N LEU A 80 -2.33 -21.72 0.26
CA LEU A 80 -2.84 -20.43 -0.16
C LEU A 80 -2.94 -19.48 1.02
N PHE A 81 -2.72 -18.18 0.76
CA PHE A 81 -3.09 -17.10 1.66
C PHE A 81 -3.70 -15.93 0.86
N TYR A 82 -4.49 -15.10 1.52
CA TYR A 82 -4.99 -13.87 0.93
C TYR A 82 -4.08 -12.71 1.32
N GLY A 83 -3.65 -11.94 0.33
CA GLY A 83 -2.77 -10.79 0.51
C GLY A 83 -3.40 -9.48 0.05
N GLN A 84 -3.09 -8.39 0.77
CA GLN A 84 -3.52 -7.02 0.47
C GLN A 84 -2.43 -6.27 -0.30
N GLY A 85 -2.76 -5.75 -1.47
CA GLY A 85 -1.88 -4.90 -2.27
C GLY A 85 -1.85 -3.45 -1.81
N SER A 86 -1.35 -2.56 -2.67
CA SER A 86 -1.18 -1.13 -2.39
C SER A 86 -2.41 -0.26 -2.69
N VAL A 87 -3.48 -0.85 -3.22
CA VAL A 87 -4.74 -0.15 -3.53
C VAL A 87 -5.85 -0.64 -2.61
N SER A 88 -6.63 0.29 -2.10
CA SER A 88 -7.87 0.05 -1.36
C SER A 88 -8.96 1.01 -1.82
N TRP A 89 -10.17 0.86 -1.31
CA TRP A 89 -11.32 1.68 -1.69
C TRP A 89 -11.81 2.45 -0.49
N SER A 90 -12.21 3.72 -0.71
CA SER A 90 -12.71 4.57 0.36
C SER A 90 -14.00 4.02 0.94
N THR A 91 -14.15 4.13 2.26
CA THR A 91 -15.35 3.67 2.99
C THR A 91 -16.53 4.62 2.84
N ASP A 92 -16.25 5.92 2.68
CA ASP A 92 -17.25 6.98 2.53
C ASP A 92 -17.73 7.13 1.07
N ASP A 93 -16.88 6.81 0.10
CA ASP A 93 -17.22 6.75 -1.31
C ASP A 93 -16.51 5.55 -1.97
N ALA A 94 -17.21 4.42 -2.03
CA ALA A 94 -16.70 3.18 -2.59
C ALA A 94 -16.31 3.26 -4.08
N SER A 95 -16.66 4.33 -4.79
CA SER A 95 -16.23 4.54 -6.18
C SER A 95 -14.81 5.12 -6.30
N ARG A 96 -14.22 5.58 -5.18
CA ARG A 96 -12.89 6.21 -5.14
C ARG A 96 -11.83 5.24 -4.65
N ARG A 97 -10.75 5.16 -5.42
CA ARG A 97 -9.57 4.38 -5.01
C ARG A 97 -8.72 5.17 -4.00
N THR A 98 -8.07 4.45 -3.10
CA THR A 98 -6.98 4.94 -2.26
C THR A 98 -5.73 4.16 -2.62
N ARG A 99 -4.76 4.82 -3.25
CA ARG A 99 -3.48 4.21 -3.60
C ARG A 99 -2.43 4.58 -2.56
N ASN A 100 -1.64 3.61 -2.13
CA ASN A 100 -0.49 3.87 -1.26
C ASN A 100 0.55 4.71 -2.03
N PRO A 101 0.86 5.96 -1.60
CA PRO A 101 1.78 6.83 -2.31
C PRO A 101 3.25 6.48 -2.05
N TYR A 102 3.54 5.49 -1.18
CA TYR A 102 4.88 5.11 -0.78
C TYR A 102 5.33 3.80 -1.42
N SER A 103 4.41 2.95 -1.88
CA SER A 103 4.74 1.62 -2.39
C SER A 103 3.76 1.13 -3.46
N ASP A 104 4.30 0.41 -4.45
CA ASP A 104 3.54 -0.35 -5.44
C ASP A 104 3.18 -1.75 -4.97
N TYR A 105 3.71 -2.19 -3.82
CA TYR A 105 3.60 -3.55 -3.31
C TYR A 105 3.04 -3.59 -1.89
N GLY A 106 2.36 -4.67 -1.58
CA GLY A 106 2.14 -5.11 -0.21
C GLY A 106 3.22 -6.11 0.21
N TYR A 107 3.65 -6.08 1.46
CA TYR A 107 4.70 -6.95 1.96
C TYR A 107 4.19 -7.85 3.07
N TYR A 108 4.78 -9.05 3.12
CA TYR A 108 4.57 -10.06 4.13
C TYR A 108 5.90 -10.68 4.53
N PHE A 109 5.88 -11.44 5.61
CA PHE A 109 7.06 -12.13 6.13
C PHE A 109 6.76 -13.60 6.28
N ILE A 110 7.72 -14.44 5.92
CA ILE A 110 7.63 -15.89 6.09
C ILE A 110 8.72 -16.38 7.02
N THR A 111 8.36 -17.38 7.83
CA THR A 111 9.28 -18.09 8.72
C THR A 111 8.92 -19.56 8.74
N GLN A 112 9.88 -20.41 9.08
CA GLN A 112 9.68 -21.84 9.32
C GLN A 112 9.99 -22.15 10.78
N ASN A 113 9.09 -22.85 11.46
CA ASN A 113 9.31 -23.37 12.79
C ASN A 113 8.59 -24.72 12.98
N GLU A 114 8.78 -25.36 14.13
CA GLU A 114 8.20 -26.69 14.40
C GLU A 114 6.70 -26.67 14.76
N ILE A 115 6.16 -25.49 15.08
CA ILE A 115 4.73 -25.32 15.37
C ILE A 115 4.00 -25.37 14.02
N GLU A 116 2.82 -25.99 13.99
CA GLU A 116 1.98 -25.98 12.79
C GLU A 116 1.48 -24.56 12.52
N PRO A 117 1.53 -24.09 11.25
CA PRO A 117 1.01 -22.80 10.88
C PRO A 117 -0.50 -22.74 11.09
N GLN A 118 -1.02 -21.54 11.37
CA GLN A 118 -2.46 -21.31 11.48
C GLN A 118 -3.11 -21.67 10.13
N THR A 119 -4.07 -22.60 10.15
CA THR A 119 -4.80 -23.02 8.95
C THR A 119 -6.30 -22.94 9.16
N VAL A 120 -7.02 -22.71 8.09
CA VAL A 120 -8.49 -22.71 8.06
C VAL A 120 -8.99 -23.57 6.89
N ASP A 121 -10.21 -24.05 7.01
CA ASP A 121 -10.88 -24.76 5.91
C ASP A 121 -11.22 -23.81 4.73
N SER A 122 -11.56 -24.39 3.59
CA SER A 122 -11.81 -23.64 2.35
C SER A 122 -12.96 -22.63 2.47
N ALA A 123 -14.02 -22.97 3.19
CA ALA A 123 -15.16 -22.07 3.36
C ALA A 123 -14.80 -20.89 4.26
N THR A 124 -14.16 -21.16 5.40
CA THR A 124 -13.65 -20.12 6.30
C THR A 124 -12.64 -19.22 5.59
N PHE A 125 -11.75 -19.79 4.77
CA PHE A 125 -10.78 -19.05 3.99
C PHE A 125 -11.45 -18.08 3.03
N ILE A 126 -12.36 -18.55 2.17
CA ILE A 126 -13.09 -17.70 1.22
C ILE A 126 -13.87 -16.60 1.98
N ASN A 127 -14.62 -16.97 3.02
CA ASN A 127 -15.45 -16.03 3.76
C ASN A 127 -14.64 -14.95 4.51
N SER A 128 -13.34 -15.15 4.71
CA SER A 128 -12.48 -14.18 5.40
C SER A 128 -12.16 -12.95 4.54
N PHE A 129 -12.26 -13.04 3.21
CA PHE A 129 -11.91 -11.93 2.30
C PHE A 129 -12.95 -11.69 1.19
N TYR A 130 -13.84 -12.63 0.90
CA TYR A 130 -14.80 -12.51 -0.21
C TYR A 130 -16.26 -12.42 0.31
N PRO A 131 -17.08 -11.50 -0.25
CA PRO A 131 -16.65 -10.45 -1.16
C PRO A 131 -15.98 -9.29 -0.40
N SER A 132 -14.94 -8.73 -1.00
CA SER A 132 -14.28 -7.50 -0.53
C SER A 132 -14.60 -6.34 -1.46
N ALA A 133 -14.14 -5.12 -1.09
CA ALA A 133 -14.27 -3.97 -1.97
C ALA A 133 -13.58 -4.18 -3.33
N ASP A 134 -12.44 -4.88 -3.35
CA ASP A 134 -11.73 -5.19 -4.60
C ASP A 134 -12.56 -6.00 -5.60
N ASP A 135 -13.45 -6.87 -5.10
CA ASP A 135 -14.28 -7.73 -5.94
C ASP A 135 -15.38 -6.98 -6.71
N TYR A 136 -15.72 -5.77 -6.24
CA TYR A 136 -16.70 -4.88 -6.89
C TYR A 136 -16.07 -3.88 -7.84
N HIS A 137 -14.75 -3.89 -8.02
CA HIS A 137 -14.06 -2.84 -8.76
C HIS A 137 -13.20 -3.36 -9.90
N SER A 138 -13.11 -2.53 -10.95
CA SER A 138 -12.09 -2.59 -11.97
C SER A 138 -11.33 -1.25 -11.94
N LEU A 139 -10.01 -1.29 -12.04
CA LEU A 139 -9.16 -0.11 -12.02
C LEU A 139 -8.22 -0.11 -13.21
N TYR A 140 -8.18 1.00 -13.95
CA TYR A 140 -7.12 1.34 -14.88
C TYR A 140 -6.35 2.54 -14.36
N GLU A 141 -5.07 2.38 -14.12
CA GLU A 141 -4.18 3.42 -13.64
C GLU A 141 -2.78 3.17 -14.16
N VAL A 142 -2.14 4.21 -14.68
CA VAL A 142 -0.73 4.20 -15.10
C VAL A 142 -0.07 5.44 -14.51
N ASP A 143 0.92 5.21 -13.65
CA ASP A 143 1.66 6.27 -12.98
C ASP A 143 3.04 6.45 -13.61
N GLY A 144 3.49 7.68 -13.75
CA GLY A 144 4.81 7.93 -14.31
C GLY A 144 5.11 9.39 -14.60
N TYR A 145 4.19 10.31 -14.27
CA TYR A 145 4.37 11.74 -14.41
C TYR A 145 3.90 12.50 -13.17
N SER A 146 4.57 13.57 -12.84
CA SER A 146 4.24 14.48 -11.76
C SER A 146 4.34 15.93 -12.20
N TRP A 147 3.36 16.74 -11.85
CA TRP A 147 3.37 18.19 -12.12
C TRP A 147 4.38 18.96 -11.25
N TYR A 148 4.76 18.40 -10.11
CA TYR A 148 5.57 19.05 -9.07
C TYR A 148 6.88 18.31 -8.77
N HIS A 149 7.42 17.54 -9.71
CA HIS A 149 8.61 16.68 -9.54
C HIS A 149 8.46 15.61 -8.45
N GLY A 150 7.23 15.23 -8.12
CA GLY A 150 6.92 14.25 -7.10
C GLY A 150 5.53 14.47 -6.51
N GLY A 151 5.27 13.94 -5.36
CA GLY A 151 4.00 14.08 -4.67
C GLY A 151 3.33 12.75 -4.38
N ARG A 152 2.09 12.85 -3.89
CA ARG A 152 1.30 11.67 -3.50
C ARG A 152 0.50 11.08 -4.66
N ASN A 153 0.19 11.88 -5.68
CA ASN A 153 -0.56 11.45 -6.84
C ASN A 153 0.28 11.60 -8.09
N LEU A 154 0.28 10.57 -8.92
CA LEU A 154 1.02 10.50 -10.17
C LEU A 154 0.05 10.26 -11.33
N PHE A 155 0.46 10.64 -12.52
CA PHE A 155 -0.37 10.64 -13.71
C PHE A 155 0.28 9.87 -14.85
N ASP A 156 -0.49 9.52 -15.86
CA ASP A 156 0.03 8.88 -17.06
C ASP A 156 1.05 9.80 -17.79
N LYS A 157 2.15 9.20 -18.25
CA LYS A 157 3.12 9.89 -19.11
C LYS A 157 2.54 10.27 -20.48
N GLU A 158 1.55 9.51 -20.93
CA GLU A 158 0.90 9.78 -22.22
C GLU A 158 0.00 11.00 -22.13
N GLU A 159 0.23 11.94 -23.02
CA GLU A 159 -0.53 13.19 -23.12
C GLU A 159 -1.71 13.05 -24.07
N ILE A 160 -2.84 13.63 -23.69
CA ILE A 160 -3.98 13.81 -24.57
C ILE A 160 -4.03 15.29 -24.95
N THR A 161 -3.61 15.59 -26.17
CA THR A 161 -3.60 16.97 -26.71
C THR A 161 -4.98 17.36 -27.25
N THR A 162 -5.25 18.65 -27.33
CA THR A 162 -6.54 19.21 -27.79
C THR A 162 -6.96 18.58 -29.13
N GLY A 163 -8.22 18.15 -29.19
CA GLY A 163 -8.83 17.47 -30.34
C GLY A 163 -8.60 15.95 -30.37
N ASN A 164 -7.64 15.44 -29.60
CA ASN A 164 -7.36 13.99 -29.50
C ASN A 164 -8.09 13.33 -28.33
N SER A 165 -8.08 12.00 -28.32
CA SER A 165 -8.70 11.21 -27.27
C SER A 165 -7.88 9.99 -26.91
N LYS A 166 -8.00 9.57 -25.65
CA LYS A 166 -7.54 8.26 -25.14
C LYS A 166 -8.73 7.34 -24.94
N LYS A 167 -8.59 6.09 -25.35
CA LYS A 167 -9.64 5.05 -25.24
C LYS A 167 -9.15 3.95 -24.33
N ILE A 168 -9.96 3.61 -23.34
CA ILE A 168 -9.69 2.51 -22.40
C ILE A 168 -10.84 1.54 -22.44
N ILE A 169 -10.55 0.26 -22.67
CA ILE A 169 -11.54 -0.81 -22.68
C ILE A 169 -11.64 -1.36 -21.26
N LEU A 170 -12.87 -1.42 -20.73
CA LEU A 170 -13.22 -2.04 -19.47
C LEU A 170 -13.97 -3.33 -19.72
N ASP A 171 -13.42 -4.44 -19.23
CA ASP A 171 -14.07 -5.75 -19.27
C ASP A 171 -14.98 -5.91 -18.04
N ASN A 172 -16.23 -6.27 -18.26
CA ASN A 172 -17.20 -6.57 -17.20
C ASN A 172 -16.99 -7.99 -16.65
N THR A 173 -15.92 -8.16 -15.88
CA THR A 173 -15.58 -9.46 -15.27
C THR A 173 -16.57 -9.89 -14.19
N ALA A 174 -17.27 -8.95 -13.59
CA ALA A 174 -18.31 -9.19 -12.58
C ALA A 174 -19.66 -9.64 -13.17
N LYS A 175 -19.83 -9.57 -14.50
CA LYS A 175 -21.16 -9.77 -15.14
C LYS A 175 -22.24 -8.84 -14.57
N ALA A 176 -21.83 -7.66 -14.13
CA ALA A 176 -22.67 -6.63 -13.54
C ALA A 176 -23.67 -6.08 -14.57
N LYS A 177 -24.80 -5.60 -14.09
CA LYS A 177 -25.82 -4.95 -14.93
C LYS A 177 -25.67 -3.45 -14.93
N SER A 178 -25.22 -2.88 -13.83
CA SER A 178 -25.02 -1.45 -13.64
C SER A 178 -23.77 -1.17 -12.80
N GLY A 179 -23.38 0.09 -12.69
CA GLY A 179 -22.25 0.49 -11.90
C GLY A 179 -22.06 1.99 -11.81
N LYS A 180 -20.94 2.40 -11.23
CA LYS A 180 -20.48 3.78 -11.16
C LYS A 180 -19.10 3.90 -11.80
N LEU A 181 -18.98 4.75 -12.79
CA LEU A 181 -17.71 5.03 -13.47
C LEU A 181 -17.10 6.30 -12.88
N SER A 182 -15.92 6.18 -12.28
CA SER A 182 -15.14 7.32 -11.80
C SER A 182 -13.98 7.59 -12.74
N VAL A 183 -13.75 8.85 -13.07
CA VAL A 183 -12.65 9.31 -13.93
C VAL A 183 -11.97 10.46 -13.23
N ASN A 184 -10.64 10.39 -13.10
CA ASN A 184 -9.80 11.49 -12.65
C ASN A 184 -8.79 11.84 -13.74
N VAL A 185 -8.69 13.13 -14.06
CA VAL A 185 -7.78 13.69 -15.06
C VAL A 185 -7.09 14.92 -14.52
N SER A 186 -5.95 15.28 -15.11
CA SER A 186 -5.20 16.48 -14.73
C SER A 186 -4.70 17.24 -15.96
N ALA A 187 -4.37 18.50 -15.77
CA ALA A 187 -3.77 19.33 -16.81
C ALA A 187 -2.86 20.41 -16.22
N GLY A 188 -1.87 20.84 -17.00
CA GLY A 188 -0.98 21.97 -16.68
C GLY A 188 -1.47 23.32 -17.22
N SER A 189 -2.71 23.40 -17.68
CA SER A 189 -3.36 24.63 -18.14
C SER A 189 -4.87 24.57 -17.89
N ASN A 190 -5.57 25.69 -17.94
CA ASN A 190 -7.04 25.72 -17.95
C ASN A 190 -7.54 24.88 -19.13
N SER A 191 -8.31 23.88 -18.87
CA SER A 191 -8.64 22.82 -19.84
C SER A 191 -10.06 22.32 -19.67
N SER A 192 -10.64 21.80 -20.76
CA SER A 192 -11.95 21.15 -20.76
C SER A 192 -11.84 19.76 -21.38
N VAL A 193 -12.39 18.77 -20.71
CA VAL A 193 -12.25 17.34 -21.04
C VAL A 193 -13.62 16.68 -21.10
N GLN A 194 -13.98 16.10 -22.24
CA GLN A 194 -15.23 15.36 -22.40
C GLN A 194 -15.00 13.88 -22.03
N ILE A 195 -15.87 13.35 -21.21
CA ILE A 195 -15.90 11.94 -20.82
C ILE A 195 -17.06 11.26 -21.53
N MET A 196 -16.76 10.16 -22.20
CA MET A 196 -17.74 9.36 -22.91
C MET A 196 -17.64 7.89 -22.51
N LEU A 197 -18.75 7.17 -22.58
CA LEU A 197 -18.80 5.73 -22.50
C LEU A 197 -19.39 5.19 -23.80
N ASN A 198 -18.62 4.43 -24.55
CA ASN A 198 -18.94 4.04 -25.92
C ASN A 198 -19.24 5.29 -26.76
N ASP A 199 -20.44 5.39 -27.33
CA ASP A 199 -20.86 6.54 -28.13
C ASP A 199 -21.63 7.61 -27.34
N SER A 200 -21.79 7.44 -26.02
CA SER A 200 -22.58 8.32 -25.18
C SER A 200 -21.71 9.30 -24.41
N ILE A 201 -22.01 10.58 -24.48
CA ILE A 201 -21.38 11.63 -23.65
C ILE A 201 -21.93 11.52 -22.24
N LEU A 202 -21.04 11.35 -21.25
CA LEU A 202 -21.39 11.32 -19.84
C LEU A 202 -21.32 12.72 -19.21
N GLY A 203 -20.35 13.53 -19.64
CA GLY A 203 -20.18 14.87 -19.13
C GLY A 203 -18.87 15.52 -19.58
N THR A 204 -18.63 16.71 -19.03
CA THR A 204 -17.40 17.48 -19.25
C THR A 204 -16.77 17.79 -17.90
N LEU A 205 -15.46 17.70 -17.81
CA LEU A 205 -14.65 18.10 -16.66
C LEU A 205 -13.87 19.35 -17.04
N ASP A 206 -13.98 20.38 -16.23
CA ASP A 206 -13.20 21.61 -16.40
C ASP A 206 -12.10 21.67 -15.35
N ILE A 207 -10.87 21.89 -15.81
CA ILE A 207 -9.68 22.00 -14.97
C ILE A 207 -9.26 23.47 -14.98
N SER A 208 -9.19 24.07 -13.80
CA SER A 208 -8.77 25.47 -13.63
C SER A 208 -7.49 25.51 -12.78
N LEU A 209 -6.51 26.29 -13.23
CA LEU A 209 -5.25 26.48 -12.52
C LEU A 209 -5.23 27.82 -11.81
N GLY A 210 -4.71 27.83 -10.59
CA GLY A 210 -4.31 29.07 -9.90
C GLY A 210 -3.00 29.62 -10.45
N SER A 211 -2.67 30.86 -10.08
CA SER A 211 -1.51 31.59 -10.63
C SER A 211 -0.15 30.91 -10.36
N TYR A 212 -0.08 30.01 -9.39
CA TYR A 212 1.15 29.32 -8.98
C TYR A 212 1.06 27.81 -9.16
N ASP A 213 0.00 27.29 -9.78
CA ASP A 213 -0.16 25.87 -10.01
C ASP A 213 0.60 25.43 -11.26
N ASN A 214 1.35 24.34 -11.15
CA ASN A 214 1.95 23.64 -12.29
C ASN A 214 0.96 22.68 -12.95
N GLY A 215 -0.01 22.20 -12.19
CA GLY A 215 -1.06 21.31 -12.64
C GLY A 215 -2.18 21.22 -11.62
N ASN A 216 -3.38 20.87 -12.07
CA ASN A 216 -4.54 20.64 -11.22
C ASN A 216 -5.36 19.48 -11.77
N GLU A 217 -6.26 18.96 -10.95
CA GLU A 217 -7.08 17.77 -11.21
C GLU A 217 -8.54 18.13 -11.32
N ALA A 218 -9.30 17.31 -12.07
CA ALA A 218 -10.74 17.27 -12.06
C ALA A 218 -11.23 15.83 -12.14
N SER A 219 -12.24 15.50 -11.35
CA SER A 219 -12.83 14.17 -11.29
C SER A 219 -14.34 14.22 -11.25
N ASN A 220 -14.97 13.16 -11.73
CA ASN A 220 -16.40 12.93 -11.53
C ASN A 220 -16.71 11.44 -11.51
N THR A 221 -17.84 11.12 -10.91
CA THR A 221 -18.42 9.77 -10.87
C THR A 221 -19.79 9.78 -11.56
N TYR A 222 -19.94 8.89 -12.54
CA TYR A 222 -21.14 8.78 -13.38
C TYR A 222 -21.88 7.48 -13.07
N SER A 223 -23.20 7.57 -12.86
CA SER A 223 -24.05 6.39 -12.72
C SER A 223 -24.32 5.76 -14.07
N ILE A 224 -23.92 4.49 -14.23
CA ILE A 224 -24.08 3.70 -15.45
C ILE A 224 -25.20 2.69 -15.23
N LYS A 225 -26.34 2.95 -15.86
CA LYS A 225 -27.57 2.12 -15.72
C LYS A 225 -27.48 0.79 -16.45
N LYS A 226 -26.63 0.69 -17.46
CA LYS A 226 -26.43 -0.52 -18.26
C LYS A 226 -24.96 -0.66 -18.62
N VAL A 227 -24.33 -1.70 -18.09
CA VAL A 227 -22.96 -2.09 -18.39
C VAL A 227 -22.99 -3.22 -19.42
N SER A 228 -22.13 -3.14 -20.43
CA SER A 228 -21.94 -4.17 -21.46
C SER A 228 -20.85 -5.16 -21.03
N ASP A 229 -20.64 -6.23 -21.79
CA ASP A 229 -19.52 -7.16 -21.56
C ASP A 229 -18.16 -6.45 -21.70
N LYS A 230 -18.11 -5.48 -22.63
CA LYS A 230 -16.96 -4.57 -22.82
C LYS A 230 -17.49 -3.18 -23.08
N ASP A 231 -17.03 -2.24 -22.29
CA ASP A 231 -17.32 -0.82 -22.48
C ASP A 231 -16.03 -0.05 -22.77
N THR A 232 -16.10 0.95 -23.65
CA THR A 232 -14.97 1.81 -23.97
C THR A 232 -15.16 3.17 -23.35
N VAL A 233 -14.31 3.51 -22.39
CA VAL A 233 -14.23 4.87 -21.84
C VAL A 233 -13.36 5.71 -22.77
N ILE A 234 -13.87 6.87 -23.19
CA ILE A 234 -13.18 7.80 -24.08
C ILE A 234 -12.98 9.13 -23.33
N ILE A 235 -11.73 9.53 -23.20
CA ILE A 235 -11.32 10.81 -22.64
C ILE A 235 -10.86 11.70 -23.79
N LYS A 236 -11.62 12.76 -24.08
CA LYS A 236 -11.34 13.67 -25.22
C LYS A 236 -11.00 15.06 -24.72
N ALA A 237 -9.82 15.56 -25.09
CA ALA A 237 -9.45 16.94 -24.81
C ALA A 237 -10.18 17.89 -25.76
N LEU A 238 -11.04 18.75 -25.20
CA LEU A 238 -11.80 19.75 -25.96
C LEU A 238 -11.00 21.04 -26.13
N SER A 239 -10.33 21.49 -25.06
CA SER A 239 -9.51 22.71 -25.06
C SER A 239 -8.40 22.64 -24.02
N GLY A 240 -7.39 23.49 -24.14
CA GLY A 240 -6.24 23.52 -23.23
C GLY A 240 -5.34 22.30 -23.37
N GLY A 241 -4.86 21.79 -22.26
CA GLY A 241 -3.96 20.63 -22.21
C GLY A 241 -2.49 20.98 -22.15
N PRO A 242 -1.58 19.94 -22.17
CA PRO A 242 -1.94 18.54 -22.31
C PRO A 242 -2.71 17.99 -21.10
N ILE A 243 -3.65 17.08 -21.39
CA ILE A 243 -4.41 16.34 -20.39
C ILE A 243 -3.66 15.06 -20.07
N ARG A 244 -3.62 14.68 -18.78
CA ARG A 244 -3.08 13.40 -18.31
C ARG A 244 -4.11 12.65 -17.50
N LEU A 245 -4.26 11.38 -17.80
CA LEU A 245 -5.12 10.49 -17.02
C LEU A 245 -4.45 10.19 -15.69
N ASP A 246 -5.22 10.23 -14.60
CA ASP A 246 -4.86 9.63 -13.33
C ASP A 246 -5.36 8.18 -13.31
N TYR A 247 -6.67 8.00 -13.11
CA TYR A 247 -7.28 6.68 -13.13
C TYR A 247 -8.69 6.68 -13.68
N ILE A 248 -9.12 5.49 -14.06
CA ILE A 248 -10.52 5.14 -14.32
C ILE A 248 -10.87 3.96 -13.42
N SER A 249 -11.96 4.05 -12.67
CA SER A 249 -12.50 2.92 -11.93
C SER A 249 -13.96 2.69 -12.27
N MET A 250 -14.34 1.40 -12.34
CA MET A 250 -15.73 0.99 -12.42
C MET A 250 -16.08 0.27 -11.11
N ALA A 251 -17.03 0.81 -10.35
CA ALA A 251 -17.64 0.13 -9.21
C ALA A 251 -18.93 -0.54 -9.66
N TRP A 252 -18.96 -1.86 -9.67
CA TRP A 252 -20.10 -2.67 -10.13
C TRP A 252 -21.16 -2.87 -9.05
N ASP A 253 -22.38 -3.15 -9.46
CA ASP A 253 -23.51 -3.49 -8.58
C ASP A 253 -23.46 -4.93 -8.04
N THR A 254 -22.53 -5.74 -8.53
CA THR A 254 -22.30 -7.13 -8.10
C THR A 254 -20.81 -7.46 -8.13
N PRO A 255 -20.31 -8.31 -7.22
CA PRO A 255 -18.90 -8.67 -7.23
C PRO A 255 -18.55 -9.65 -8.34
N VAL A 256 -17.27 -9.73 -8.69
CA VAL A 256 -16.74 -10.85 -9.47
C VAL A 256 -17.03 -12.18 -8.74
N ALA A 257 -17.03 -13.29 -9.47
CA ALA A 257 -17.23 -14.60 -8.85
C ALA A 257 -16.10 -14.91 -7.85
N ALA A 258 -16.45 -15.59 -6.75
CA ALA A 258 -15.46 -16.06 -5.79
C ALA A 258 -14.38 -16.92 -6.48
N PRO A 259 -13.11 -16.81 -6.05
CA PRO A 259 -12.04 -17.59 -6.65
C PRO A 259 -12.25 -19.08 -6.42
N ASN A 260 -12.06 -19.88 -7.49
CA ASN A 260 -12.09 -21.34 -7.38
C ASN A 260 -10.76 -21.85 -6.83
N ILE A 261 -10.67 -21.95 -5.49
CA ILE A 261 -9.43 -22.36 -4.81
C ILE A 261 -9.08 -23.83 -4.99
N VAL A 262 -10.03 -24.67 -5.38
CA VAL A 262 -9.81 -26.12 -5.64
C VAL A 262 -9.05 -26.32 -6.96
N ASN A 263 -9.58 -25.77 -8.06
CA ASN A 263 -9.09 -26.01 -9.42
C ASN A 263 -8.40 -24.79 -10.05
N GLY A 264 -8.49 -23.61 -9.43
CA GLY A 264 -7.88 -22.38 -9.94
C GLY A 264 -6.35 -22.40 -9.85
N THR A 265 -5.74 -21.52 -10.64
CA THR A 265 -4.32 -21.17 -10.56
C THR A 265 -4.15 -19.81 -9.92
N PHE A 266 -3.11 -19.63 -9.12
CA PHE A 266 -2.89 -18.43 -8.34
C PHE A 266 -1.49 -17.88 -8.57
N SER A 267 -1.36 -16.58 -8.45
CA SER A 267 -0.07 -15.89 -8.49
C SER A 267 0.79 -16.29 -7.29
N TYR A 268 2.10 -16.13 -7.44
CA TYR A 268 3.08 -16.38 -6.39
C TYR A 268 3.60 -15.06 -5.85
N PRO A 269 3.84 -14.95 -4.55
CA PRO A 269 4.55 -13.80 -4.02
C PRO A 269 6.02 -13.83 -4.47
N GLU A 270 6.62 -12.65 -4.56
CA GLU A 270 8.03 -12.50 -4.92
C GLU A 270 8.90 -12.46 -3.66
N TYR A 271 10.04 -13.16 -3.69
CA TYR A 271 11.06 -13.06 -2.66
C TYR A 271 11.75 -11.68 -2.75
N VAL A 272 11.88 -11.00 -1.61
CA VAL A 272 12.61 -9.73 -1.51
C VAL A 272 13.99 -9.96 -0.91
N SER A 273 14.07 -10.42 0.34
CA SER A 273 15.31 -10.67 1.06
C SER A 273 15.04 -11.46 2.35
N ASN A 274 16.08 -12.11 2.88
CA ASN A 274 16.08 -12.44 4.30
C ASN A 274 16.35 -11.17 5.10
N ILE A 275 15.79 -11.08 6.31
CA ILE A 275 15.99 -9.96 7.21
C ILE A 275 16.67 -10.43 8.49
N PRO A 276 17.55 -9.59 9.10
CA PRO A 276 18.06 -9.86 10.43
C PRO A 276 16.96 -9.70 11.48
N ASN A 277 17.13 -10.34 12.64
CA ASN A 277 16.23 -10.12 13.76
C ASN A 277 16.28 -8.66 14.22
N GLN A 278 15.14 -8.15 14.65
CA GLN A 278 14.94 -6.80 15.12
C GLN A 278 13.84 -6.75 16.19
N ASN A 279 13.83 -5.73 17.05
CA ASN A 279 12.84 -5.64 18.13
C ASN A 279 12.64 -4.21 18.62
N HIS A 280 12.04 -3.35 17.80
CA HIS A 280 11.74 -1.97 18.20
C HIS A 280 10.54 -1.85 19.13
N HIS A 281 9.70 -2.90 19.19
CA HIS A 281 8.70 -3.02 20.26
C HIS A 281 9.33 -3.21 21.64
N GLY A 282 10.56 -3.67 21.71
CA GLY A 282 11.35 -3.78 22.94
C GLY A 282 12.23 -2.57 23.28
N ASP A 283 12.22 -1.53 22.46
CA ASP A 283 13.04 -0.35 22.70
C ASP A 283 12.69 0.36 24.00
N LYS A 284 13.71 0.87 24.66
CA LYS A 284 13.56 1.69 25.85
C LYS A 284 13.05 3.09 25.50
N GLN A 285 12.43 3.74 26.47
CA GLN A 285 12.08 5.17 26.37
C GLN A 285 13.31 6.00 26.02
N ALA A 286 13.11 7.00 25.17
CA ALA A 286 14.15 7.92 24.75
C ALA A 286 13.61 9.35 24.62
N ASP A 287 14.44 10.31 24.97
CA ASP A 287 14.14 11.73 24.78
C ASP A 287 14.20 12.13 23.31
N MET A 288 15.11 11.49 22.57
CA MET A 288 15.33 11.75 21.14
C MET A 288 15.34 10.46 20.34
N VAL A 289 14.69 10.49 19.20
CA VAL A 289 14.74 9.42 18.19
C VAL A 289 15.42 9.96 16.95
N ILE A 290 16.42 9.24 16.45
CA ILE A 290 17.10 9.51 15.18
C ILE A 290 16.72 8.39 14.21
N ILE A 291 16.00 8.73 13.15
CA ILE A 291 15.68 7.78 12.08
C ILE A 291 16.67 7.96 10.94
N ILE A 292 17.40 6.90 10.60
CA ILE A 292 18.38 6.90 9.50
C ILE A 292 17.87 6.09 8.32
N PRO A 293 18.37 6.36 7.09
CA PRO A 293 18.02 5.57 5.91
C PRO A 293 18.38 4.09 6.06
N THR A 294 17.63 3.25 5.38
CA THR A 294 17.80 1.78 5.31
C THR A 294 19.23 1.33 4.97
N SER A 295 19.94 2.11 4.14
CA SER A 295 21.32 1.77 3.74
C SER A 295 22.30 1.66 4.91
N GLY A 296 21.99 2.26 6.06
CA GLY A 296 22.87 2.33 7.22
C GLY A 296 24.13 3.19 7.05
N LYS A 297 24.33 3.84 5.90
CA LYS A 297 25.53 4.66 5.62
C LYS A 297 25.71 5.84 6.59
N LEU A 298 24.63 6.31 7.20
CA LEU A 298 24.66 7.42 8.16
C LEU A 298 24.79 6.96 9.62
N LEU A 299 24.90 5.66 9.88
CA LEU A 299 24.91 5.11 11.26
C LEU A 299 26.04 5.71 12.09
N GLU A 300 27.25 5.73 11.57
CA GLU A 300 28.42 6.30 12.28
C GLU A 300 28.20 7.76 12.68
N GLN A 301 27.63 8.57 11.78
CA GLN A 301 27.37 9.97 12.06
C GLN A 301 26.19 10.14 13.04
N ALA A 302 25.19 9.28 12.98
CA ALA A 302 24.10 9.26 13.94
C ALA A 302 24.60 8.87 15.35
N GLU A 303 25.52 7.91 15.45
CA GLU A 303 26.16 7.53 16.71
C GLU A 303 27.00 8.67 17.30
N ARG A 304 27.75 9.42 16.47
CA ARG A 304 28.46 10.62 16.93
C ARG A 304 27.50 11.65 17.51
N LEU A 305 26.37 11.90 16.84
CA LEU A 305 25.36 12.83 17.30
C LEU A 305 24.68 12.34 18.58
N LYS A 306 24.33 11.05 18.65
CA LYS A 306 23.84 10.41 19.87
C LYS A 306 24.78 10.62 21.03
N ASN A 307 26.06 10.27 20.88
CA ASN A 307 27.06 10.40 21.93
C ASN A 307 27.22 11.86 22.40
N PHE A 308 27.13 12.82 21.47
CA PHE A 308 27.16 14.24 21.82
C PHE A 308 25.96 14.63 22.71
N HIS A 309 24.74 14.30 22.29
CA HIS A 309 23.54 14.66 23.04
C HIS A 309 23.42 13.91 24.37
N GLU A 310 23.87 12.66 24.46
CA GLU A 310 23.90 11.90 25.70
C GLU A 310 24.90 12.48 26.70
N SER A 311 26.08 12.91 26.24
CA SER A 311 27.13 13.44 27.11
C SER A 311 26.96 14.91 27.44
N HIS A 312 26.50 15.73 26.50
CA HIS A 312 26.42 17.19 26.65
C HIS A 312 25.04 17.64 27.16
N ASP A 313 23.97 17.07 26.64
CA ASP A 313 22.60 17.51 26.91
C ASP A 313 21.85 16.56 27.88
N SER A 314 22.49 15.47 28.29
CA SER A 314 21.91 14.44 29.16
C SER A 314 20.62 13.83 28.59
N LEU A 315 20.49 13.80 27.25
CA LEU A 315 19.37 13.14 26.59
C LEU A 315 19.62 11.63 26.45
N SER A 316 18.56 10.84 26.50
CA SER A 316 18.59 9.45 26.01
C SER A 316 18.23 9.43 24.53
N VAL A 317 18.98 8.66 23.71
CA VAL A 317 18.82 8.69 22.25
C VAL A 317 18.70 7.27 21.67
N ASN A 318 17.62 7.01 20.91
CA ASN A 318 17.47 5.82 20.08
C ASN A 318 17.80 6.14 18.63
N ILE A 319 18.59 5.28 17.97
CA ILE A 319 18.84 5.31 16.53
C ILE A 319 18.11 4.12 15.91
N VAL A 320 17.30 4.38 14.88
CA VAL A 320 16.46 3.38 14.22
C VAL A 320 16.61 3.50 12.71
N LYS A 321 16.66 2.37 12.00
CA LYS A 321 16.62 2.35 10.54
C LYS A 321 15.18 2.40 10.04
N ALA A 322 14.94 3.11 8.94
CA ALA A 322 13.63 3.30 8.36
C ALA A 322 12.92 1.97 8.02
N ASP A 323 13.63 1.05 7.38
CA ASP A 323 13.06 -0.26 6.99
C ASP A 323 12.71 -1.15 8.18
N GLU A 324 13.44 -1.05 9.28
CA GLU A 324 13.12 -1.78 10.51
C GLU A 324 11.79 -1.30 11.10
N LEU A 325 11.52 0.02 11.04
CA LEU A 325 10.21 0.55 11.42
C LEU A 325 9.10 0.12 10.46
N TYR A 326 9.37 0.10 9.15
CA TYR A 326 8.38 -0.43 8.20
C TYR A 326 8.05 -1.89 8.48
N ASN A 327 9.06 -2.71 8.79
CA ASN A 327 8.85 -4.12 9.06
C ASN A 327 7.92 -4.35 10.25
N GLU A 328 8.09 -3.64 11.35
CA GLU A 328 7.29 -3.83 12.56
C GLU A 328 5.96 -3.05 12.55
N PHE A 329 5.94 -1.82 12.00
CA PHE A 329 4.83 -0.89 12.18
C PHE A 329 3.99 -0.62 10.92
N SER A 330 4.39 -1.16 9.75
CA SER A 330 3.60 -1.08 8.51
C SER A 330 3.73 -2.32 7.61
N SER A 331 3.86 -3.50 8.22
CA SER A 331 3.97 -4.79 7.49
C SER A 331 5.06 -4.78 6.41
N GLY A 332 6.20 -4.14 6.68
CA GLY A 332 7.31 -4.03 5.74
C GLY A 332 7.06 -3.09 4.55
N THR A 333 5.89 -2.49 4.46
CA THR A 333 5.52 -1.56 3.39
C THR A 333 6.05 -0.17 3.76
N PRO A 334 6.84 0.50 2.90
CA PRO A 334 7.24 1.88 3.14
C PRO A 334 6.02 2.76 3.40
N ASP A 335 5.96 3.39 4.57
CA ASP A 335 4.86 4.26 4.98
C ASP A 335 5.33 5.16 6.12
N ALA A 336 5.20 6.48 5.96
CA ALA A 336 5.59 7.44 6.99
C ALA A 336 4.81 7.26 8.31
N ASN A 337 3.63 6.62 8.28
CA ASN A 337 2.88 6.31 9.49
C ASN A 337 3.58 5.28 10.39
N ALA A 338 4.50 4.46 9.86
CA ALA A 338 5.33 3.58 10.68
C ALA A 338 6.15 4.37 11.71
N TYR A 339 6.74 5.50 11.31
CA TYR A 339 7.48 6.39 12.21
C TYR A 339 6.56 6.96 13.30
N ARG A 340 5.36 7.38 12.91
CA ARG A 340 4.36 7.93 13.83
C ARG A 340 3.87 6.87 14.83
N LYS A 341 3.63 5.62 14.39
CA LYS A 341 3.23 4.51 15.27
C LYS A 341 4.32 4.18 16.28
N TYR A 342 5.57 4.12 15.85
CA TYR A 342 6.71 3.91 16.76
C TYR A 342 6.80 5.00 17.83
N LEU A 343 6.74 6.27 17.41
CA LEU A 343 6.76 7.41 18.35
C LEU A 343 5.54 7.42 19.28
N LYS A 344 4.37 7.06 18.75
CA LYS A 344 3.13 6.93 19.53
C LYS A 344 3.25 5.84 20.59
N MET A 345 3.85 4.71 20.25
CA MET A 345 4.13 3.64 21.20
C MET A 345 5.04 4.12 22.35
N LEU A 346 6.14 4.80 22.03
CA LEU A 346 7.02 5.36 23.05
C LEU A 346 6.29 6.41 23.91
N TYR A 347 5.48 7.27 23.28
CA TYR A 347 4.69 8.28 23.99
C TYR A 347 3.69 7.65 24.95
N ASP A 348 2.95 6.65 24.50
CA ASP A 348 1.90 5.99 25.29
C ASP A 348 2.44 5.11 26.42
N ARG A 349 3.67 4.61 26.29
CA ARG A 349 4.36 3.80 27.31
C ARG A 349 5.03 4.65 28.41
N ALA A 350 5.20 5.94 28.17
CA ALA A 350 5.82 6.83 29.15
C ALA A 350 4.98 6.86 30.44
N SER A 351 5.60 6.59 31.58
CA SER A 351 4.95 6.63 32.90
C SER A 351 4.79 8.06 33.39
N THR A 352 5.62 8.97 32.91
CA THR A 352 5.62 10.40 33.26
C THR A 352 5.82 11.25 32.01
N LYS A 353 5.41 12.52 32.08
CA LYS A 353 5.67 13.49 31.00
C LYS A 353 7.17 13.65 30.69
N ALA A 354 8.03 13.43 31.66
CA ALA A 354 9.49 13.53 31.48
C ALA A 354 10.04 12.41 30.57
N GLU A 355 9.39 11.24 30.56
CA GLU A 355 9.79 10.07 29.76
C GLU A 355 9.25 10.11 28.33
N THR A 356 8.34 11.02 27.98
CA THR A 356 7.83 11.11 26.62
C THR A 356 8.91 11.56 25.65
N PRO A 357 8.95 11.04 24.41
CA PRO A 357 9.85 11.54 23.36
C PRO A 357 9.65 13.04 23.13
N LYS A 358 10.74 13.77 23.02
CA LYS A 358 10.75 15.23 22.84
C LYS A 358 11.25 15.66 21.46
N TYR A 359 12.18 14.88 20.90
CA TYR A 359 12.86 15.22 19.65
C TYR A 359 12.81 14.07 18.67
N LEU A 360 12.54 14.41 17.41
CA LEU A 360 12.68 13.51 16.26
C LEU A 360 13.64 14.14 15.25
N LEU A 361 14.67 13.40 14.88
CA LEU A 361 15.54 13.75 13.77
C LEU A 361 15.35 12.73 12.64
N LEU A 362 14.87 13.19 11.49
CA LEU A 362 14.93 12.45 10.23
C LEU A 362 16.29 12.74 9.61
N PHE A 363 17.24 11.82 9.86
CA PHE A 363 18.65 12.05 9.55
C PHE A 363 18.99 11.52 8.16
N GLY A 364 18.96 12.41 7.19
CA GLY A 364 19.18 12.12 5.77
C GLY A 364 18.53 13.19 4.91
N ASP A 365 18.31 12.86 3.66
CA ASP A 365 17.57 13.69 2.71
C ASP A 365 16.21 13.03 2.41
N CYS A 366 15.26 13.81 1.92
CA CYS A 366 13.97 13.30 1.49
C CYS A 366 13.94 13.09 -0.02
N VAL A 367 13.08 12.17 -0.46
CA VAL A 367 12.81 11.95 -1.89
C VAL A 367 11.52 12.67 -2.30
N TRP A 368 11.50 13.19 -3.51
CA TRP A 368 10.32 13.83 -4.08
C TRP A 368 9.27 12.81 -4.53
N ASP A 369 9.73 11.69 -5.05
CA ASP A 369 8.91 10.60 -5.54
C ASP A 369 9.24 9.32 -4.76
N ASN A 370 8.40 8.98 -3.79
CA ASN A 370 8.59 7.81 -2.92
C ASN A 370 8.57 6.47 -3.68
N ARG A 371 7.98 6.43 -4.86
CA ARG A 371 7.88 5.23 -5.69
C ARG A 371 8.92 5.18 -6.79
N MET A 372 9.73 6.23 -6.96
CA MET A 372 10.81 6.35 -7.97
C MET A 372 10.33 6.15 -9.40
N LEU A 373 9.13 6.64 -9.74
CA LEU A 373 8.51 6.47 -11.05
C LEU A 373 8.75 7.64 -11.99
N THR A 374 9.06 8.82 -11.46
CA THR A 374 9.19 10.07 -12.20
C THR A 374 10.63 10.62 -12.24
N ALA A 375 11.58 9.93 -11.63
CA ALA A 375 12.99 10.32 -11.56
C ALA A 375 13.75 10.00 -12.87
#